data_82e2007cb6257ab0fe0729a8b68398b3
#
_entry.id   82e2007cb6257ab0fe0729a8b68398b3
#
_cell.length_a   1.000
_cell.length_b   1.000
_cell.length_c   1.000
_cell.angle_alpha   90.00
_cell.angle_beta   90.00
_cell.angle_gamma   90.00
#
_symmetry.space_group_name_H-M   'P 1'
#
loop_
_entity.id
_entity.type
_entity.pdbx_description
1 polymer ?
#
loop_
_entity_poly.entity_id
_entity_poly.type
_entity_poly.pdbx_seq_one_letter_code
_entity_poly.pdbx_strand_id
1 'polypeptide(L)'
;MAYRAKDIITIAIETVAFGGEGIGRVENLVVFVPLTAPGDVVEVEIREAKKRYLRGRMRKLVTPSPDRVEPTCPYFRRCGGCHYQHIEYAKQVEMKRRQVSEAFERIGKFTAPPVEPGTPSPVPYGYRGKGEFHVERQRDGSYRIGFMDVTGSRLVDIERCAIMDESINEQLTFLRRPMHAPLRVDRYVIWSLTGKSEEKHVVRIVKGREILVPFEGFFQASTTLTDGLVDTVMEFAGAGPGETVLDLYCGSGLFPLFLASACRSLVGVEIDGEAVECARLNMKKHGIENAVFHEGDVREVLEKEFGGGKAADVVVLDPPRTGCEREVIDCVIGLHPSRIVYVSCDPSTLARDSRLLVDGGYDLITVRPVDMFPQTKHIEAVALFQKQ
;
A
#
# COMPACT_ATOMS: atom_id res chain seq x y z
N MET A 1 1.76 -36.17 15.00
CA MET A 1 2.06 -34.75 15.23
C MET A 1 2.19 -34.53 16.72
N ALA A 2 3.22 -33.83 17.17
CA ALA A 2 3.45 -33.58 18.59
C ALA A 2 2.40 -32.63 19.19
N TYR A 3 1.80 -31.73 18.37
CA TYR A 3 0.83 -30.71 18.81
C TYR A 3 -0.52 -30.85 18.12
N ARG A 4 -1.60 -30.50 18.86
CA ARG A 4 -3.00 -30.54 18.41
C ARG A 4 -3.71 -29.22 18.70
N ALA A 5 -4.85 -28.99 18.05
CA ALA A 5 -5.72 -27.88 18.40
C ALA A 5 -6.13 -27.96 19.89
N LYS A 6 -6.13 -26.80 20.56
CA LYS A 6 -6.36 -26.57 22.00
C LYS A 6 -5.16 -26.84 22.92
N ASP A 7 -4.05 -27.38 22.42
CA ASP A 7 -2.83 -27.44 23.22
C ASP A 7 -2.37 -26.02 23.56
N ILE A 8 -1.74 -25.88 24.74
CA ILE A 8 -1.21 -24.61 25.22
C ILE A 8 0.32 -24.73 25.27
N ILE A 9 0.99 -23.79 24.65
CA ILE A 9 2.45 -23.69 24.63
C ILE A 9 2.88 -22.29 25.06
N THR A 10 4.07 -22.16 25.63
CA THR A 10 4.70 -20.87 25.91
C THR A 10 5.85 -20.68 24.93
N ILE A 11 5.86 -19.55 24.22
CA ILE A 11 6.89 -19.22 23.23
C ILE A 11 7.33 -17.76 23.35
N ALA A 12 8.56 -17.50 22.93
CA ALA A 12 9.04 -16.15 22.64
C ALA A 12 8.73 -15.79 21.18
N ILE A 13 8.35 -14.55 20.95
CA ILE A 13 8.12 -14.00 19.62
C ILE A 13 9.42 -13.36 19.12
N GLU A 14 9.94 -13.90 18.02
CA GLU A 14 11.22 -13.50 17.41
C GLU A 14 11.05 -12.31 16.46
N THR A 15 9.95 -12.32 15.68
CA THR A 15 9.68 -11.33 14.63
C THR A 15 8.19 -11.29 14.30
N VAL A 16 7.82 -10.41 13.35
CA VAL A 16 6.46 -10.35 12.77
C VAL A 16 6.55 -10.58 11.28
N ALA A 17 5.77 -11.55 10.77
CA ALA A 17 5.68 -11.85 9.35
C ALA A 17 4.98 -10.71 8.58
N PHE A 18 5.27 -10.60 7.29
CA PHE A 18 4.39 -9.84 6.38
C PHE A 18 2.96 -10.41 6.49
N GLY A 19 2.00 -9.53 6.73
CA GLY A 19 0.62 -9.93 7.09
C GLY A 19 0.24 -9.70 8.55
N GLY A 20 1.21 -9.45 9.46
CA GLY A 20 0.96 -8.95 10.81
C GLY A 20 0.91 -10.01 11.91
N GLU A 21 1.20 -11.29 11.60
CA GLU A 21 1.29 -12.34 12.62
C GLU A 21 2.70 -12.40 13.20
N GLY A 22 2.83 -12.39 14.53
CA GLY A 22 4.10 -12.65 15.17
C GLY A 22 4.57 -14.09 14.95
N ILE A 23 5.86 -14.28 14.84
CA ILE A 23 6.52 -15.56 14.64
C ILE A 23 7.32 -15.91 15.89
N GLY A 24 7.03 -17.06 16.44
CA GLY A 24 7.89 -17.75 17.40
C GLY A 24 8.16 -19.18 16.95
N ARG A 25 8.87 -19.94 17.78
CA ARG A 25 9.20 -21.34 17.50
C ARG A 25 8.98 -22.21 18.69
N VAL A 26 8.55 -23.45 18.44
CA VAL A 26 8.54 -24.51 19.40
C VAL A 26 9.16 -25.75 18.72
N GLU A 27 10.23 -26.28 19.31
CA GLU A 27 11.05 -27.31 18.65
C GLU A 27 11.45 -26.84 17.22
N ASN A 28 11.05 -27.57 16.19
CA ASN A 28 11.34 -27.25 14.78
C ASN A 28 10.15 -26.62 14.03
N LEU A 29 9.07 -26.27 14.74
CA LEU A 29 7.86 -25.73 14.14
C LEU A 29 7.77 -24.22 14.32
N VAL A 30 7.44 -23.53 13.24
CA VAL A 30 7.08 -22.10 13.25
C VAL A 30 5.67 -21.95 13.82
N VAL A 31 5.48 -20.99 14.73
CA VAL A 31 4.17 -20.67 15.33
C VAL A 31 3.79 -19.25 14.98
N PHE A 32 2.65 -19.08 14.31
CA PHE A 32 2.10 -17.77 13.96
C PHE A 32 1.07 -17.35 15.02
N VAL A 33 1.24 -16.15 15.59
CA VAL A 33 0.39 -15.61 16.65
C VAL A 33 0.05 -14.15 16.38
N PRO A 34 -1.20 -13.82 16.04
CA PRO A 34 -1.63 -12.44 15.84
C PRO A 34 -1.51 -11.59 17.10
N LEU A 35 -1.36 -10.26 16.93
CA LEU A 35 -1.35 -9.25 18.00
C LEU A 35 -0.20 -9.42 19.02
N THR A 36 0.91 -9.98 18.57
CA THR A 36 2.15 -10.07 19.35
C THR A 36 3.24 -9.19 18.75
N ALA A 37 4.20 -8.80 19.59
CA ALA A 37 5.35 -7.97 19.23
C ALA A 37 6.66 -8.78 19.37
N PRO A 38 7.72 -8.49 18.59
CA PRO A 38 9.03 -9.10 18.80
C PRO A 38 9.50 -8.87 20.25
N GLY A 39 9.99 -9.92 20.90
CA GLY A 39 10.38 -9.88 22.31
C GLY A 39 9.28 -10.23 23.32
N ASP A 40 8.03 -10.39 22.89
CA ASP A 40 6.98 -10.93 23.77
C ASP A 40 7.27 -12.38 24.14
N VAL A 41 6.99 -12.76 25.38
CA VAL A 41 6.78 -14.17 25.79
C VAL A 41 5.31 -14.38 26.04
N VAL A 42 4.71 -15.35 25.34
CA VAL A 42 3.25 -15.54 25.33
C VAL A 42 2.84 -16.99 25.53
N GLU A 43 1.76 -17.20 26.28
CA GLU A 43 1.00 -18.47 26.25
C GLU A 43 0.08 -18.45 25.03
N VAL A 44 0.19 -19.47 24.21
CA VAL A 44 -0.53 -19.60 22.94
C VAL A 44 -1.39 -20.85 22.97
N GLU A 45 -2.68 -20.69 22.71
CA GLU A 45 -3.59 -21.81 22.42
C GLU A 45 -3.54 -22.13 20.93
N ILE A 46 -3.12 -23.32 20.56
CA ILE A 46 -3.06 -23.77 19.18
C ILE A 46 -4.46 -23.87 18.60
N ARG A 47 -4.68 -23.24 17.45
CA ARG A 47 -5.94 -23.26 16.69
C ARG A 47 -5.83 -24.15 15.46
N GLU A 48 -4.66 -24.17 14.84
CA GLU A 48 -4.37 -24.99 13.67
C GLU A 48 -2.99 -25.62 13.80
N ALA A 49 -2.90 -26.91 13.54
CA ALA A 49 -1.64 -27.63 13.49
C ALA A 49 -1.43 -28.26 12.10
N LYS A 50 -0.40 -27.82 11.39
CA LYS A 50 0.03 -28.36 10.10
C LYS A 50 1.39 -29.06 10.23
N LYS A 51 1.80 -29.77 9.21
CA LYS A 51 3.07 -30.52 9.20
C LYS A 51 4.31 -29.61 9.42
N ARG A 52 4.25 -28.34 8.97
CA ARG A 52 5.42 -27.42 8.96
C ARG A 52 5.23 -26.17 9.82
N TYR A 53 4.01 -25.92 10.33
CA TYR A 53 3.73 -24.75 11.14
C TYR A 53 2.50 -24.97 12.04
N LEU A 54 2.41 -24.11 13.05
CA LEU A 54 1.25 -23.96 13.93
C LEU A 54 0.67 -22.56 13.78
N ARG A 55 -0.63 -22.41 13.95
CA ARG A 55 -1.27 -21.13 14.18
C ARG A 55 -1.99 -21.13 15.51
N GLY A 56 -1.81 -20.08 16.28
CA GLY A 56 -2.39 -19.99 17.60
C GLY A 56 -2.96 -18.62 17.91
N ARG A 57 -3.66 -18.55 19.02
CA ARG A 57 -4.16 -17.32 19.60
C ARG A 57 -3.48 -17.09 20.94
N MET A 58 -2.96 -15.89 21.16
CA MET A 58 -2.43 -15.50 22.47
C MET A 58 -3.52 -15.57 23.54
N ARG A 59 -3.29 -16.36 24.58
CA ARG A 59 -4.14 -16.46 25.77
C ARG A 59 -3.69 -15.50 26.85
N LYS A 60 -2.37 -15.42 27.03
CA LYS A 60 -1.77 -14.59 28.07
C LYS A 60 -0.44 -14.02 27.58
N LEU A 61 -0.22 -12.76 27.85
CA LEU A 61 1.07 -12.12 27.72
C LEU A 61 1.84 -12.38 29.03
N VAL A 62 2.89 -13.19 28.96
CA VAL A 62 3.70 -13.59 30.13
C VAL A 62 4.72 -12.51 30.44
N THR A 63 5.49 -12.13 29.42
CA THR A 63 6.46 -11.02 29.50
C THR A 63 6.24 -10.11 28.30
N PRO A 64 5.88 -8.86 28.50
CA PRO A 64 5.73 -7.91 27.40
C PRO A 64 7.08 -7.55 26.79
N SER A 65 7.09 -7.35 25.47
CA SER A 65 8.20 -6.72 24.76
C SER A 65 8.41 -5.29 25.25
N PRO A 66 9.66 -4.79 25.31
CA PRO A 66 9.94 -3.38 25.60
C PRO A 66 9.40 -2.43 24.51
N ASP A 67 9.15 -2.94 23.30
CA ASP A 67 8.62 -2.18 22.16
C ASP A 67 7.07 -2.11 22.19
N ARG A 68 6.41 -2.64 23.23
CA ARG A 68 4.95 -2.53 23.37
C ARG A 68 4.53 -1.15 23.82
N VAL A 69 3.45 -0.67 23.18
CA VAL A 69 2.73 0.55 23.58
C VAL A 69 1.24 0.28 23.71
N GLU A 70 0.53 1.14 24.46
CA GLU A 70 -0.93 1.05 24.52
C GLU A 70 -1.57 1.58 23.24
N PRO A 71 -2.44 0.81 22.59
CA PRO A 71 -3.12 1.26 21.37
C PRO A 71 -4.00 2.49 21.59
N THR A 72 -3.87 3.49 20.74
CA THR A 72 -4.69 4.71 20.80
C THR A 72 -6.14 4.46 20.42
N CYS A 73 -6.41 3.50 19.51
CA CYS A 73 -7.75 3.23 19.00
C CYS A 73 -8.53 2.25 19.89
N PRO A 74 -9.71 2.62 20.43
CA PRO A 74 -10.51 1.73 21.29
C PRO A 74 -11.07 0.51 20.53
N TYR A 75 -11.06 0.54 19.20
CA TYR A 75 -11.51 -0.56 18.34
C TYR A 75 -10.39 -1.51 17.92
N PHE A 76 -9.15 -1.20 18.28
CA PHE A 76 -8.01 -2.08 18.00
C PHE A 76 -8.27 -3.50 18.56
N ARG A 77 -7.79 -4.52 17.91
CA ARG A 77 -8.05 -5.95 18.14
C ARG A 77 -9.45 -6.45 17.68
N ARG A 78 -10.43 -5.57 17.50
CA ARG A 78 -11.75 -5.93 16.95
C ARG A 78 -11.88 -5.54 15.49
N CYS A 79 -11.52 -4.30 15.17
CA CYS A 79 -11.49 -3.78 13.80
C CYS A 79 -10.33 -4.40 13.01
N GLY A 80 -10.59 -4.83 11.77
CA GLY A 80 -9.59 -5.41 10.87
C GLY A 80 -8.65 -4.40 10.18
N GLY A 81 -8.82 -3.09 10.43
CA GLY A 81 -8.07 -2.05 9.72
C GLY A 81 -6.61 -1.87 10.18
N CYS A 82 -6.30 -2.14 11.45
CA CYS A 82 -4.98 -1.92 12.03
C CYS A 82 -4.40 -3.19 12.65
N HIS A 83 -3.08 -3.37 12.53
CA HIS A 83 -2.39 -4.59 12.96
C HIS A 83 -1.29 -4.32 13.99
N TYR A 84 -0.74 -3.08 14.05
CA TYR A 84 0.49 -2.78 14.78
C TYR A 84 0.37 -1.72 15.87
N GLN A 85 -0.83 -1.21 16.20
CA GLN A 85 -0.99 -0.14 17.21
C GLN A 85 -0.43 -0.48 18.60
N HIS A 86 -0.16 -1.75 18.89
CA HIS A 86 0.44 -2.23 20.13
C HIS A 86 1.98 -2.29 20.08
N ILE A 87 2.59 -1.82 18.98
CA ILE A 87 4.04 -1.81 18.76
C ILE A 87 4.47 -0.35 18.56
N GLU A 88 5.57 0.05 19.17
CA GLU A 88 6.16 1.38 19.02
C GLU A 88 6.44 1.69 17.57
N TYR A 89 6.16 2.95 17.12
CA TYR A 89 6.12 3.27 15.71
C TYR A 89 7.47 3.12 14.98
N ALA A 90 8.57 3.54 15.62
CA ALA A 90 9.90 3.34 15.02
C ALA A 90 10.19 1.85 14.77
N LYS A 91 9.73 0.98 15.68
CA LYS A 91 9.85 -0.47 15.51
C LYS A 91 9.00 -1.03 14.36
N GLN A 92 7.82 -0.44 14.12
CA GLN A 92 7.01 -0.82 12.96
C GLN A 92 7.74 -0.55 11.64
N VAL A 93 8.41 0.60 11.50
CA VAL A 93 9.19 0.97 10.31
C VAL A 93 10.35 -0.01 10.09
N GLU A 94 11.10 -0.35 11.16
CA GLU A 94 12.18 -1.34 11.11
C GLU A 94 11.66 -2.73 10.70
N MET A 95 10.55 -3.17 11.28
CA MET A 95 9.89 -4.44 10.95
C MET A 95 9.47 -4.49 9.47
N LYS A 96 8.87 -3.44 8.94
CA LYS A 96 8.46 -3.36 7.54
C LYS A 96 9.64 -3.42 6.59
N ARG A 97 10.73 -2.68 6.91
CA ARG A 97 11.99 -2.78 6.17
C ARG A 97 12.50 -4.23 6.12
N ARG A 98 12.54 -4.90 7.27
CA ARG A 98 12.97 -6.31 7.36
C ARG A 98 12.06 -7.23 6.55
N GLN A 99 10.75 -7.03 6.58
CA GLN A 99 9.78 -7.81 5.79
C GLN A 99 10.01 -7.65 4.29
N VAL A 100 10.39 -6.45 3.82
CA VAL A 100 10.81 -6.25 2.42
C VAL A 100 12.06 -7.04 2.12
N SER A 101 13.12 -6.93 2.93
CA SER A 101 14.36 -7.70 2.74
C SER A 101 14.11 -9.21 2.69
N GLU A 102 13.33 -9.74 3.63
CA GLU A 102 12.96 -11.15 3.68
C GLU A 102 12.17 -11.61 2.44
N ALA A 103 11.31 -10.75 1.87
CA ALA A 103 10.61 -11.07 0.62
C ALA A 103 11.58 -11.18 -0.56
N PHE A 104 12.50 -10.24 -0.70
CA PHE A 104 13.54 -10.28 -1.73
C PHE A 104 14.47 -11.49 -1.59
N GLU A 105 14.87 -11.86 -0.37
CA GLU A 105 15.69 -13.04 -0.12
C GLU A 105 14.96 -14.36 -0.43
N ARG A 106 13.72 -14.49 0.05
CA ARG A 106 12.98 -15.76 0.01
C ARG A 106 12.27 -15.98 -1.32
N ILE A 107 11.65 -14.96 -1.89
CA ILE A 107 10.85 -15.02 -3.11
C ILE A 107 11.73 -14.65 -4.31
N GLY A 108 12.36 -13.48 -4.27
CA GLY A 108 13.22 -12.95 -5.32
C GLY A 108 14.57 -13.67 -5.44
N LYS A 109 14.97 -14.46 -4.42
CA LYS A 109 16.26 -15.19 -4.37
C LYS A 109 17.48 -14.27 -4.48
N PHE A 110 17.36 -13.05 -3.99
CA PHE A 110 18.47 -12.12 -3.90
C PHE A 110 19.34 -12.43 -2.68
N THR A 111 20.65 -12.36 -2.85
CA THR A 111 21.59 -12.40 -1.74
C THR A 111 21.87 -10.97 -1.29
N ALA A 112 21.61 -10.65 0.00
CA ALA A 112 21.78 -9.32 0.55
C ALA A 112 21.14 -8.20 -0.31
N PRO A 113 19.81 -8.20 -0.48
CA PRO A 113 19.14 -7.21 -1.31
C PRO A 113 19.41 -5.77 -0.80
N PRO A 114 19.57 -4.78 -1.70
CA PRO A 114 19.93 -3.41 -1.35
C PRO A 114 18.71 -2.64 -0.78
N VAL A 115 18.16 -3.10 0.35
CA VAL A 115 17.00 -2.47 0.99
C VAL A 115 17.44 -1.36 1.94
N GLU A 116 17.09 -0.13 1.59
CA GLU A 116 17.39 1.06 2.38
C GLU A 116 16.65 1.08 3.73
N PRO A 117 17.02 1.97 4.67
CA PRO A 117 16.18 2.31 5.80
C PRO A 117 14.80 2.77 5.33
N GLY A 118 13.72 2.32 6.03
CA GLY A 118 12.37 2.73 5.68
C GLY A 118 12.13 4.22 5.93
N THR A 119 11.46 4.89 5.00
CA THR A 119 11.02 6.28 5.16
C THR A 119 9.78 6.30 6.08
N PRO A 120 9.87 6.85 7.30
CA PRO A 120 8.73 6.92 8.21
C PRO A 120 7.72 7.98 7.78
N SER A 121 6.46 7.78 8.11
CA SER A 121 5.45 8.84 8.04
C SER A 121 5.76 9.91 9.12
N PRO A 122 5.62 11.20 8.80
CA PRO A 122 5.80 12.27 9.78
C PRO A 122 4.79 12.18 10.96
N VAL A 123 3.65 11.55 10.72
CA VAL A 123 2.63 11.28 11.74
C VAL A 123 2.13 9.83 11.65
N PRO A 124 2.10 9.07 12.76
CA PRO A 124 1.64 7.69 12.77
C PRO A 124 0.12 7.53 12.84
N TYR A 125 -0.63 8.62 13.02
CA TYR A 125 -2.09 8.69 13.10
C TYR A 125 -2.61 9.88 12.31
N GLY A 126 -3.92 9.91 11.98
CA GLY A 126 -4.54 11.03 11.29
C GLY A 126 -4.08 11.26 9.84
N TYR A 127 -3.35 10.33 9.27
CA TYR A 127 -2.70 10.49 7.96
C TYR A 127 -3.59 10.09 6.78
N ARG A 128 -4.63 9.25 7.02
CA ARG A 128 -5.39 8.62 5.94
C ARG A 128 -6.46 9.55 5.39
N GLY A 129 -6.34 9.89 4.10
CA GLY A 129 -7.17 10.89 3.41
C GLY A 129 -8.41 10.34 2.71
N LYS A 130 -8.66 9.02 2.72
CA LYS A 130 -9.86 8.39 2.16
C LYS A 130 -10.34 7.26 3.07
N GLY A 131 -11.62 7.21 3.38
CA GLY A 131 -12.28 6.14 4.11
C GLY A 131 -13.43 5.54 3.32
N GLU A 132 -13.47 4.19 3.24
CA GLU A 132 -14.60 3.44 2.73
C GLU A 132 -15.26 2.72 3.89
N PHE A 133 -16.42 3.20 4.30
CA PHE A 133 -17.14 2.68 5.45
C PHE A 133 -18.26 1.75 4.99
N HIS A 134 -18.38 0.60 5.62
CA HIS A 134 -19.57 -0.25 5.51
C HIS A 134 -20.71 0.33 6.33
N VAL A 135 -21.92 0.19 5.83
CA VAL A 135 -23.16 0.69 6.46
C VAL A 135 -24.14 -0.46 6.62
N GLU A 136 -24.62 -0.67 7.83
CA GLU A 136 -25.62 -1.70 8.15
C GLU A 136 -26.82 -1.07 8.86
N ARG A 137 -28.01 -1.17 8.26
CA ARG A 137 -29.25 -0.70 8.86
C ARG A 137 -29.75 -1.68 9.92
N GLN A 138 -30.03 -1.18 11.11
CA GLN A 138 -30.58 -1.97 12.21
C GLN A 138 -32.12 -2.05 12.14
N ARG A 139 -32.71 -3.01 12.87
CA ARG A 139 -34.17 -3.19 12.93
C ARG A 139 -34.92 -2.01 13.51
N ASP A 140 -34.30 -1.27 14.40
CA ASP A 140 -34.84 -0.06 15.05
C ASP A 140 -34.71 1.21 14.17
N GLY A 141 -34.16 1.07 12.94
CA GLY A 141 -33.96 2.17 12.01
C GLY A 141 -32.62 2.91 12.18
N SER A 142 -31.84 2.59 13.20
CA SER A 142 -30.49 3.13 13.38
C SER A 142 -29.50 2.53 12.39
N TYR A 143 -28.30 3.11 12.29
CA TYR A 143 -27.22 2.63 11.42
C TYR A 143 -25.97 2.32 12.23
N ARG A 144 -25.34 1.21 11.87
CA ARG A 144 -23.95 0.94 12.22
C ARG A 144 -23.09 1.32 11.03
N ILE A 145 -22.03 2.08 11.29
CA ILE A 145 -21.10 2.56 10.26
C ILE A 145 -19.68 2.25 10.71
N GLY A 146 -18.89 1.58 9.88
CA GLY A 146 -17.53 1.25 10.27
C GLY A 146 -16.83 0.30 9.34
N PHE A 147 -15.99 -0.56 9.91
CA PHE A 147 -15.17 -1.50 9.16
C PHE A 147 -15.45 -2.94 9.57
N MET A 148 -15.11 -3.88 8.69
CA MET A 148 -15.19 -5.29 9.03
C MET A 148 -14.23 -5.65 10.17
N ASP A 149 -14.60 -6.61 10.97
CA ASP A 149 -13.76 -7.15 12.04
C ASP A 149 -12.54 -7.89 11.49
N VAL A 150 -11.65 -8.33 12.37
CA VAL A 150 -10.42 -9.07 12.00
C VAL A 150 -10.69 -10.38 11.25
N THR A 151 -11.93 -10.90 11.28
CA THR A 151 -12.35 -12.11 10.55
C THR A 151 -13.02 -11.78 9.21
N GLY A 152 -13.31 -10.50 8.94
CA GLY A 152 -14.05 -10.06 7.75
C GLY A 152 -15.54 -10.41 7.76
N SER A 153 -16.11 -10.87 8.91
CA SER A 153 -17.46 -11.42 8.98
C SER A 153 -18.49 -10.52 9.65
N ARG A 154 -18.06 -9.53 10.44
CA ARG A 154 -18.96 -8.66 11.21
C ARG A 154 -18.53 -7.21 11.11
N LEU A 155 -19.51 -6.30 11.03
CA LEU A 155 -19.27 -4.88 11.08
C LEU A 155 -18.93 -4.43 12.51
N VAL A 156 -17.78 -3.80 12.67
CA VAL A 156 -17.40 -3.06 13.89
C VAL A 156 -17.89 -1.63 13.72
N ASP A 157 -18.91 -1.27 14.48
CA ASP A 157 -19.44 0.09 14.52
C ASP A 157 -18.42 1.01 15.20
N ILE A 158 -18.04 2.11 14.52
CA ILE A 158 -17.05 3.05 15.03
C ILE A 158 -17.58 4.49 15.02
N GLU A 159 -17.21 5.26 16.03
CA GLU A 159 -17.51 6.69 16.11
C GLU A 159 -16.41 7.54 15.47
N ARG A 160 -15.18 7.06 15.54
CA ARG A 160 -14.01 7.67 14.88
C ARG A 160 -12.92 6.64 14.58
N CYS A 161 -12.08 6.95 13.61
CA CYS A 161 -10.92 6.14 13.24
C CYS A 161 -9.62 6.90 13.52
N ALA A 162 -8.76 6.34 14.37
CA ALA A 162 -7.53 7.01 14.80
C ALA A 162 -6.52 7.29 13.67
N ILE A 163 -6.51 6.48 12.61
CA ILE A 163 -5.58 6.68 11.48
C ILE A 163 -6.12 7.60 10.39
N MET A 164 -7.42 7.94 10.42
CA MET A 164 -8.01 8.85 9.43
C MET A 164 -7.84 10.31 9.81
N ASP A 165 -7.75 11.15 8.77
CA ASP A 165 -7.79 12.59 8.88
C ASP A 165 -9.01 13.03 9.70
N GLU A 166 -8.85 14.10 10.50
CA GLU A 166 -9.90 14.56 11.41
C GLU A 166 -11.18 14.97 10.67
N SER A 167 -11.04 15.58 9.50
CA SER A 167 -12.19 15.97 8.69
C SER A 167 -13.06 14.80 8.25
N ILE A 168 -12.48 13.59 8.10
CA ILE A 168 -13.24 12.35 7.85
C ILE A 168 -14.01 11.94 9.11
N ASN A 169 -13.40 12.06 10.29
CA ASN A 169 -14.07 11.76 11.56
C ASN A 169 -15.23 12.72 11.84
N GLU A 170 -15.07 13.99 11.49
CA GLU A 170 -16.15 14.99 11.59
C GLU A 170 -17.32 14.65 10.67
N GLN A 171 -17.05 14.30 9.41
CA GLN A 171 -18.05 13.84 8.45
C GLN A 171 -18.75 12.55 8.92
N LEU A 172 -17.99 11.58 9.46
CA LEU A 172 -18.55 10.36 10.03
C LEU A 172 -19.51 10.68 11.20
N THR A 173 -19.12 11.59 12.08
CA THR A 173 -19.96 12.07 13.19
C THR A 173 -21.25 12.72 12.67
N PHE A 174 -21.15 13.52 11.60
CA PHE A 174 -22.32 14.14 10.96
C PHE A 174 -23.27 13.09 10.38
N LEU A 175 -22.76 12.08 9.66
CA LEU A 175 -23.58 11.00 9.06
C LEU A 175 -24.34 10.17 10.10
N ARG A 176 -23.85 10.11 11.34
CA ARG A 176 -24.48 9.35 12.44
C ARG A 176 -25.64 10.09 13.10
N ARG A 177 -25.91 11.35 12.77
CA ARG A 177 -27.01 12.13 13.36
C ARG A 177 -28.36 11.63 12.87
N PRO A 178 -29.38 11.48 13.76
CA PRO A 178 -30.68 10.92 13.40
C PRO A 178 -31.48 11.69 12.33
N MET A 179 -31.11 12.94 12.05
CA MET A 179 -31.82 13.84 11.13
C MET A 179 -31.46 13.69 9.65
N HIS A 180 -30.49 12.81 9.33
CA HIS A 180 -30.10 12.60 7.92
C HIS A 180 -30.96 11.52 7.29
N ALA A 181 -31.27 11.71 5.99
CA ALA A 181 -32.03 10.76 5.20
C ALA A 181 -31.39 9.36 5.28
N PRO A 182 -32.20 8.29 5.25
CA PRO A 182 -31.66 6.93 5.37
C PRO A 182 -30.61 6.69 4.30
N LEU A 183 -29.41 6.28 4.74
CA LEU A 183 -28.35 5.86 3.84
C LEU A 183 -28.85 4.63 3.07
N ARG A 184 -28.95 4.76 1.74
CA ARG A 184 -29.45 3.69 0.85
C ARG A 184 -28.31 2.86 0.24
N VAL A 185 -27.13 2.91 0.86
CA VAL A 185 -25.90 2.31 0.35
C VAL A 185 -25.27 1.41 1.40
N ASP A 186 -24.72 0.30 0.97
CA ASP A 186 -24.01 -0.64 1.82
C ASP A 186 -22.58 -0.17 2.13
N ARG A 187 -22.10 0.83 1.38
CA ARG A 187 -20.77 1.41 1.48
C ARG A 187 -20.82 2.91 1.26
N TYR A 188 -20.06 3.65 2.06
CA TYR A 188 -19.96 5.11 2.00
C TYR A 188 -18.51 5.54 1.93
N VAL A 189 -18.16 6.29 0.89
CA VAL A 189 -16.84 6.86 0.67
C VAL A 189 -16.77 8.25 1.25
N ILE A 190 -15.77 8.53 2.08
CA ILE A 190 -15.50 9.86 2.64
C ILE A 190 -14.04 10.22 2.32
N TRP A 191 -13.85 11.42 1.78
CA TRP A 191 -12.56 12.02 1.57
C TRP A 191 -12.26 13.09 2.60
N SER A 192 -10.98 13.26 2.96
CA SER A 192 -10.56 14.40 3.77
C SER A 192 -10.78 15.73 3.00
N LEU A 193 -11.21 16.75 3.73
CA LEU A 193 -11.49 18.09 3.19
C LEU A 193 -10.17 18.85 2.93
N THR A 194 -9.43 18.47 1.90
CA THR A 194 -8.17 19.15 1.51
C THR A 194 -8.33 20.00 0.24
N GLY A 195 -9.53 20.09 -0.32
CA GLY A 195 -9.85 20.86 -1.51
C GLY A 195 -11.35 20.90 -1.77
N LYS A 196 -11.75 21.60 -2.82
CA LYS A 196 -13.15 21.60 -3.28
C LYS A 196 -13.46 20.25 -3.91
N SER A 197 -14.49 19.56 -3.47
CA SER A 197 -15.04 18.41 -4.20
C SER A 197 -16.11 18.93 -5.18
N GLU A 198 -16.00 18.54 -6.43
CA GLU A 198 -17.10 18.61 -7.40
C GLU A 198 -17.83 17.26 -7.36
N GLU A 199 -19.06 17.19 -7.90
CA GLU A 199 -19.90 15.98 -7.79
C GLU A 199 -19.22 14.68 -8.25
N LYS A 200 -18.27 14.77 -9.20
CA LYS A 200 -17.58 13.63 -9.78
C LYS A 200 -16.09 13.50 -9.38
N HIS A 201 -15.49 14.57 -8.90
CA HIS A 201 -14.05 14.63 -8.66
C HIS A 201 -13.73 15.18 -7.27
N VAL A 202 -12.64 14.71 -6.72
CA VAL A 202 -12.04 15.24 -5.50
C VAL A 202 -10.71 15.90 -5.85
N VAL A 203 -10.48 17.09 -5.31
CA VAL A 203 -9.18 17.76 -5.45
C VAL A 203 -8.25 17.29 -4.32
N ARG A 204 -7.07 16.82 -4.69
CA ARG A 204 -5.97 16.50 -3.76
C ARG A 204 -4.84 17.50 -3.99
N ILE A 205 -4.09 17.79 -2.94
CA ILE A 205 -2.91 18.66 -3.05
C ILE A 205 -1.68 17.81 -2.78
N VAL A 206 -0.75 17.79 -3.74
CA VAL A 206 0.53 17.09 -3.64
C VAL A 206 1.62 18.07 -4.06
N LYS A 207 2.61 18.29 -3.22
CA LYS A 207 3.70 19.26 -3.45
C LYS A 207 3.20 20.63 -3.92
N GLY A 208 2.09 21.11 -3.34
CA GLY A 208 1.46 22.38 -3.68
C GLY A 208 0.68 22.41 -5.01
N ARG A 209 0.61 21.29 -5.75
CA ARG A 209 -0.18 21.17 -6.99
C ARG A 209 -1.52 20.49 -6.71
N GLU A 210 -2.58 21.04 -7.28
CA GLU A 210 -3.91 20.43 -7.24
C GLU A 210 -4.02 19.30 -8.26
N ILE A 211 -4.53 18.15 -7.82
CA ILE A 211 -4.77 16.94 -8.62
C ILE A 211 -6.23 16.57 -8.50
N LEU A 212 -6.92 16.49 -9.63
CA LEU A 212 -8.27 15.94 -9.74
C LEU A 212 -8.18 14.41 -9.71
N VAL A 213 -9.08 13.80 -8.95
CA VAL A 213 -9.18 12.34 -8.81
C VAL A 213 -10.65 11.96 -8.89
N PRO A 214 -11.06 10.88 -9.55
CA PRO A 214 -12.45 10.42 -9.52
C PRO A 214 -12.92 10.17 -8.08
N PHE A 215 -14.15 10.55 -7.75
CA PHE A 215 -14.68 10.41 -6.39
C PHE A 215 -14.63 8.97 -5.88
N GLU A 216 -15.00 8.00 -6.71
CA GLU A 216 -14.92 6.56 -6.39
C GLU A 216 -13.54 5.97 -6.70
N GLY A 217 -12.66 6.71 -7.40
CA GLY A 217 -11.37 6.25 -7.89
C GLY A 217 -10.33 6.01 -6.80
N PHE A 218 -9.19 5.47 -7.22
CA PHE A 218 -8.03 5.27 -6.35
C PHE A 218 -7.19 6.55 -6.25
N PHE A 219 -6.67 6.81 -5.06
CA PHE A 219 -5.57 7.74 -4.84
C PHE A 219 -4.76 7.30 -3.62
N GLN A 220 -3.51 7.79 -3.50
CA GLN A 220 -2.60 7.46 -2.40
C GLN A 220 -3.24 7.76 -1.04
N ALA A 221 -3.15 6.79 -0.12
CA ALA A 221 -3.88 6.84 1.15
C ALA A 221 -3.36 7.89 2.13
N SER A 222 -2.05 8.14 2.12
CA SER A 222 -1.39 9.07 3.06
C SER A 222 -1.45 10.49 2.55
N THR A 223 -2.05 11.40 3.32
CA THR A 223 -2.04 12.84 3.02
C THR A 223 -0.72 13.51 3.36
N THR A 224 0.12 12.85 4.16
CA THR A 224 1.34 13.43 4.73
C THR A 224 2.63 12.89 4.10
N LEU A 225 2.56 11.75 3.41
CA LEU A 225 3.75 11.09 2.85
C LEU A 225 3.68 10.91 1.32
N THR A 226 2.57 11.30 0.67
CA THR A 226 2.46 11.27 -0.80
C THR A 226 3.53 12.13 -1.47
N ASP A 227 3.84 13.30 -0.91
CA ASP A 227 4.92 14.16 -1.40
C ASP A 227 6.27 13.41 -1.41
N GLY A 228 6.60 12.71 -0.32
CA GLY A 228 7.83 11.93 -0.21
C GLY A 228 7.88 10.71 -1.14
N LEU A 229 6.72 10.10 -1.43
CA LEU A 229 6.62 9.04 -2.44
C LEU A 229 6.94 9.60 -3.84
N VAL A 230 6.35 10.74 -4.20
CA VAL A 230 6.64 11.44 -5.45
C VAL A 230 8.12 11.80 -5.53
N ASP A 231 8.71 12.35 -4.46
CA ASP A 231 10.14 12.67 -4.43
C ASP A 231 11.02 11.44 -4.68
N THR A 232 10.69 10.30 -4.08
CA THR A 232 11.40 9.05 -4.29
C THR A 232 11.31 8.57 -5.75
N VAL A 233 10.11 8.63 -6.36
CA VAL A 233 9.93 8.25 -7.76
C VAL A 233 10.68 9.19 -8.68
N MET A 234 10.64 10.51 -8.44
CA MET A 234 11.39 11.50 -9.21
C MET A 234 12.90 11.30 -9.11
N GLU A 235 13.43 11.04 -7.90
CA GLU A 235 14.83 10.75 -7.64
C GLU A 235 15.30 9.52 -8.42
N PHE A 236 14.53 8.42 -8.32
CA PHE A 236 14.89 7.15 -8.96
C PHE A 236 14.73 7.19 -10.48
N ALA A 237 13.69 7.84 -10.97
CA ALA A 237 13.52 8.06 -12.41
C ALA A 237 14.67 8.90 -13.00
N GLY A 238 15.10 9.94 -12.29
CA GLY A 238 16.20 10.81 -12.71
C GLY A 238 16.06 11.28 -14.16
N ALA A 239 14.81 11.50 -14.61
CA ALA A 239 14.50 11.78 -16.00
C ALA A 239 15.15 13.09 -16.47
N GLY A 240 15.74 13.08 -17.67
CA GLY A 240 16.38 14.23 -18.30
C GLY A 240 15.57 14.81 -19.47
N PRO A 241 15.86 16.06 -19.88
CA PRO A 241 15.07 16.79 -20.90
C PRO A 241 15.11 16.17 -22.30
N GLY A 242 16.02 15.21 -22.54
CA GLY A 242 16.09 14.46 -23.81
C GLY A 242 15.34 13.13 -23.78
N GLU A 243 14.84 12.69 -22.62
CA GLU A 243 14.34 11.34 -22.40
C GLU A 243 12.81 11.24 -22.58
N THR A 244 12.38 10.07 -22.99
CA THR A 244 10.96 9.65 -23.02
C THR A 244 10.66 8.81 -21.79
N VAL A 245 9.65 9.21 -21.01
CA VAL A 245 9.17 8.51 -19.83
C VAL A 245 7.86 7.77 -20.16
N LEU A 246 7.75 6.54 -19.73
CA LEU A 246 6.54 5.74 -19.79
C LEU A 246 6.06 5.46 -18.37
N ASP A 247 4.83 5.85 -18.03
CA ASP A 247 4.20 5.60 -16.72
C ASP A 247 3.05 4.60 -16.91
N LEU A 248 3.26 3.39 -16.44
CA LEU A 248 2.31 2.28 -16.55
C LEU A 248 1.52 2.15 -15.26
N TYR A 249 0.19 2.03 -15.39
CA TYR A 249 -0.78 2.12 -14.29
C TYR A 249 -0.82 3.52 -13.69
N CYS A 250 -0.83 4.55 -14.55
CA CYS A 250 -0.59 5.95 -14.14
C CYS A 250 -1.73 6.59 -13.34
N GLY A 251 -2.89 5.94 -13.21
CA GLY A 251 -4.06 6.46 -12.50
C GLY A 251 -4.46 7.85 -12.98
N SER A 252 -4.72 8.75 -12.05
CA SER A 252 -5.06 10.15 -12.34
C SER A 252 -3.85 11.03 -12.67
N GLY A 253 -2.70 10.43 -12.99
CA GLY A 253 -1.50 11.16 -13.43
C GLY A 253 -0.68 11.76 -12.29
N LEU A 254 -0.62 11.10 -11.13
CA LEU A 254 0.17 11.58 -9.99
C LEU A 254 1.65 11.75 -10.37
N PHE A 255 2.33 10.70 -10.81
CA PHE A 255 3.74 10.79 -11.21
C PHE A 255 3.94 11.58 -12.50
N PRO A 256 3.10 11.41 -13.56
CA PRO A 256 3.15 12.23 -14.76
C PRO A 256 3.17 13.72 -14.50
N LEU A 257 2.38 14.22 -13.53
CA LEU A 257 2.33 15.65 -13.21
C LEU A 257 3.68 16.24 -12.83
N PHE A 258 4.58 15.45 -12.27
CA PHE A 258 5.91 15.88 -11.85
C PHE A 258 6.99 15.46 -12.84
N LEU A 259 6.93 14.26 -13.41
CA LEU A 259 7.91 13.74 -14.36
C LEU A 259 7.91 14.49 -15.70
N ALA A 260 6.74 14.92 -16.18
CA ALA A 260 6.62 15.59 -17.47
C ALA A 260 7.44 16.89 -17.56
N SER A 261 7.65 17.60 -16.43
CA SER A 261 8.47 18.80 -16.40
C SER A 261 9.98 18.53 -16.54
N ALA A 262 10.42 17.28 -16.34
CA ALA A 262 11.82 16.88 -16.36
C ALA A 262 12.22 16.16 -17.67
N CYS A 263 11.26 15.69 -18.47
CA CYS A 263 11.51 14.87 -19.64
C CYS A 263 11.09 15.55 -20.96
N ARG A 264 11.51 14.97 -22.09
CA ARG A 264 11.12 15.42 -23.44
C ARG A 264 9.64 15.11 -23.71
N SER A 265 9.22 13.89 -23.38
CA SER A 265 7.85 13.41 -23.60
C SER A 265 7.50 12.35 -22.58
N LEU A 266 6.22 12.29 -22.23
CA LEU A 266 5.68 11.30 -21.30
C LEU A 266 4.48 10.60 -21.93
N VAL A 267 4.41 9.27 -21.75
CA VAL A 267 3.23 8.47 -22.11
C VAL A 267 2.74 7.78 -20.84
N GLY A 268 1.46 8.00 -20.50
CA GLY A 268 0.77 7.32 -19.41
C GLY A 268 -0.19 6.25 -19.94
N VAL A 269 -0.28 5.12 -19.27
CA VAL A 269 -1.23 4.04 -19.59
C VAL A 269 -2.02 3.67 -18.34
N GLU A 270 -3.35 3.66 -18.46
CA GLU A 270 -4.27 3.33 -17.36
C GLU A 270 -5.54 2.70 -17.93
N ILE A 271 -6.08 1.70 -17.26
CA ILE A 271 -7.28 0.99 -17.69
C ILE A 271 -8.58 1.73 -17.28
N ASP A 272 -8.55 2.50 -16.20
CA ASP A 272 -9.71 3.26 -15.70
C ASP A 272 -9.88 4.56 -16.50
N GLY A 273 -10.90 4.60 -17.35
CA GLY A 273 -11.19 5.77 -18.20
C GLY A 273 -11.45 7.06 -17.43
N GLU A 274 -12.09 7.00 -16.24
CA GLU A 274 -12.31 8.19 -15.40
C GLU A 274 -10.98 8.71 -14.84
N ALA A 275 -10.07 7.83 -14.46
CA ALA A 275 -8.73 8.20 -14.03
C ALA A 275 -7.93 8.82 -15.17
N VAL A 276 -8.00 8.26 -16.39
CA VAL A 276 -7.37 8.81 -17.61
C VAL A 276 -7.91 10.21 -17.94
N GLU A 277 -9.22 10.42 -17.82
CA GLU A 277 -9.81 11.77 -18.00
C GLU A 277 -9.26 12.75 -16.98
N CYS A 278 -9.20 12.36 -15.70
CA CYS A 278 -8.58 13.16 -14.65
C CYS A 278 -7.10 13.46 -14.96
N ALA A 279 -6.32 12.48 -15.42
CA ALA A 279 -4.92 12.69 -15.80
C ALA A 279 -4.79 13.77 -16.88
N ARG A 280 -5.58 13.70 -17.95
CA ARG A 280 -5.60 14.71 -19.03
C ARG A 280 -5.99 16.09 -18.50
N LEU A 281 -7.02 16.18 -17.65
CA LEU A 281 -7.44 17.43 -17.03
C LEU A 281 -6.35 18.02 -16.13
N ASN A 282 -5.65 17.17 -15.36
CA ASN A 282 -4.53 17.58 -14.52
C ASN A 282 -3.37 18.16 -15.35
N MET A 283 -2.99 17.52 -16.46
CA MET A 283 -1.95 18.07 -17.34
C MET A 283 -2.38 19.42 -17.92
N LYS A 284 -3.60 19.51 -18.43
CA LYS A 284 -4.14 20.77 -18.98
C LYS A 284 -4.18 21.88 -17.93
N LYS A 285 -4.60 21.59 -16.70
CA LYS A 285 -4.66 22.55 -15.58
C LYS A 285 -3.30 23.13 -15.26
N HIS A 286 -2.25 22.32 -15.37
CA HIS A 286 -0.87 22.71 -15.05
C HIS A 286 -0.03 23.12 -16.28
N GLY A 287 -0.66 23.28 -17.47
CA GLY A 287 0.04 23.72 -18.68
C GLY A 287 1.07 22.74 -19.20
N ILE A 288 0.87 21.43 -18.96
CA ILE A 288 1.76 20.36 -19.42
C ILE A 288 1.24 19.85 -20.76
N GLU A 289 2.04 20.00 -21.82
CA GLU A 289 1.67 19.67 -23.20
C GLU A 289 2.42 18.44 -23.75
N ASN A 290 3.48 18.00 -23.08
CA ASN A 290 4.34 16.90 -23.52
C ASN A 290 3.95 15.52 -22.94
N ALA A 291 2.74 15.38 -22.39
CA ALA A 291 2.19 14.13 -21.84
C ALA A 291 0.98 13.66 -22.63
N VAL A 292 0.97 12.36 -23.00
CA VAL A 292 -0.13 11.69 -23.70
C VAL A 292 -0.60 10.51 -22.87
N PHE A 293 -1.93 10.27 -22.82
CA PHE A 293 -2.52 9.19 -22.03
C PHE A 293 -3.35 8.24 -22.90
N HIS A 294 -3.08 6.94 -22.77
CA HIS A 294 -3.82 5.85 -23.38
C HIS A 294 -4.70 5.16 -22.32
N GLU A 295 -5.99 5.05 -22.63
CA GLU A 295 -6.92 4.22 -21.88
C GLU A 295 -6.85 2.79 -22.44
N GLY A 296 -6.60 1.81 -21.56
CA GLY A 296 -6.58 0.40 -21.95
C GLY A 296 -5.71 -0.47 -21.05
N ASP A 297 -5.76 -1.76 -21.36
CA ASP A 297 -4.86 -2.73 -20.73
C ASP A 297 -3.41 -2.43 -21.08
N VAL A 298 -2.53 -2.48 -20.05
CA VAL A 298 -1.12 -2.08 -20.20
C VAL A 298 -0.41 -2.92 -21.27
N ARG A 299 -0.63 -4.24 -21.28
CA ARG A 299 0.01 -5.12 -22.27
C ARG A 299 -0.45 -4.79 -23.68
N GLU A 300 -1.78 -4.65 -23.89
CA GLU A 300 -2.33 -4.36 -25.22
C GLU A 300 -1.83 -3.02 -25.76
N VAL A 301 -1.76 -2.00 -24.89
CA VAL A 301 -1.24 -0.68 -25.28
C VAL A 301 0.25 -0.76 -25.61
N LEU A 302 1.06 -1.50 -24.79
CA LEU A 302 2.49 -1.67 -25.07
C LEU A 302 2.71 -2.38 -26.42
N GLU A 303 2.02 -3.46 -26.69
CA GLU A 303 2.14 -4.19 -27.96
C GLU A 303 1.76 -3.32 -29.16
N LYS A 304 0.68 -2.55 -29.05
CA LYS A 304 0.15 -1.72 -30.14
C LYS A 304 1.00 -0.47 -30.40
N GLU A 305 1.34 0.29 -29.35
CA GLU A 305 1.95 1.62 -29.48
C GLU A 305 3.47 1.54 -29.51
N PHE A 306 4.08 0.50 -28.94
CA PHE A 306 5.53 0.36 -28.77
C PHE A 306 6.11 -0.86 -29.50
N GLY A 307 5.28 -1.81 -29.96
CA GLY A 307 5.72 -3.02 -30.70
C GLY A 307 6.46 -2.73 -32.01
N GLY A 308 6.42 -1.49 -32.52
CA GLY A 308 7.13 -1.02 -33.70
C GLY A 308 8.54 -0.47 -33.48
N GLY A 309 9.18 -0.71 -32.29
CA GLY A 309 10.54 -0.24 -31.99
C GLY A 309 10.64 1.18 -31.43
N LYS A 310 9.54 1.76 -30.95
CA LYS A 310 9.60 2.98 -30.13
C LYS A 310 10.28 2.65 -28.81
N ALA A 311 11.31 3.41 -28.45
CA ALA A 311 12.05 3.27 -27.20
C ALA A 311 11.44 4.16 -26.10
N ALA A 312 11.46 3.68 -24.86
CA ALA A 312 11.30 4.49 -23.68
C ALA A 312 12.65 4.50 -22.92
N ASP A 313 13.06 5.65 -22.44
CA ASP A 313 14.33 5.78 -21.71
C ASP A 313 14.15 5.42 -20.22
N VAL A 314 12.99 5.77 -19.67
CA VAL A 314 12.60 5.49 -18.29
C VAL A 314 11.20 4.91 -18.26
N VAL A 315 11.00 3.83 -17.48
CA VAL A 315 9.69 3.25 -17.23
C VAL A 315 9.38 3.35 -15.73
N VAL A 316 8.21 3.87 -15.39
CA VAL A 316 7.64 3.83 -14.05
C VAL A 316 6.49 2.84 -14.04
N LEU A 317 6.43 2.00 -13.01
CA LEU A 317 5.42 0.97 -12.79
C LEU A 317 4.77 1.18 -11.42
N ASP A 318 3.44 1.30 -11.34
CA ASP A 318 2.67 1.30 -10.08
C ASP A 318 1.47 0.33 -10.18
N PRO A 319 1.73 -0.98 -10.35
CA PRO A 319 0.68 -1.96 -10.60
C PRO A 319 -0.16 -2.24 -9.34
N PRO A 320 -1.34 -2.89 -9.48
CA PRO A 320 -2.14 -3.37 -8.36
C PRO A 320 -1.39 -4.40 -7.52
N ARG A 321 -1.96 -4.78 -6.36
CA ARG A 321 -1.37 -5.73 -5.39
C ARG A 321 -0.90 -7.06 -5.98
N THR A 322 -1.46 -7.49 -7.08
CA THR A 322 -1.08 -8.72 -7.78
C THR A 322 0.28 -8.62 -8.47
N GLY A 323 0.85 -7.41 -8.55
CA GLY A 323 2.02 -7.11 -9.34
C GLY A 323 1.72 -7.08 -10.84
N CYS A 324 2.77 -7.05 -11.66
CA CYS A 324 2.65 -7.14 -13.11
C CYS A 324 2.44 -8.58 -13.58
N GLU A 325 1.71 -8.73 -14.67
CA GLU A 325 1.75 -9.96 -15.46
C GLU A 325 3.13 -10.15 -16.08
N ARG A 326 3.52 -11.40 -16.30
CA ARG A 326 4.84 -11.70 -16.87
C ARG A 326 5.03 -11.05 -18.24
N GLU A 327 3.98 -11.08 -19.05
CA GLU A 327 3.94 -10.51 -20.39
C GLU A 327 4.21 -9.00 -20.39
N VAL A 328 3.70 -8.28 -19.38
CA VAL A 328 3.99 -6.85 -19.19
C VAL A 328 5.48 -6.64 -18.86
N ILE A 329 6.04 -7.45 -17.97
CA ILE A 329 7.49 -7.39 -17.64
C ILE A 329 8.33 -7.68 -18.89
N ASP A 330 7.95 -8.71 -19.67
CA ASP A 330 8.66 -9.08 -20.90
C ASP A 330 8.59 -7.95 -21.95
N CYS A 331 7.43 -7.26 -22.09
CA CYS A 331 7.30 -6.07 -22.94
C CYS A 331 8.20 -4.92 -22.44
N VAL A 332 8.21 -4.62 -21.14
CA VAL A 332 9.05 -3.57 -20.55
C VAL A 332 10.54 -3.85 -20.81
N ILE A 333 10.99 -5.10 -20.61
CA ILE A 333 12.36 -5.52 -20.94
C ILE A 333 12.65 -5.30 -22.43
N GLY A 334 11.70 -5.63 -23.30
CA GLY A 334 11.80 -5.45 -24.76
C GLY A 334 11.91 -4.00 -25.22
N LEU A 335 11.44 -3.03 -24.44
CA LEU A 335 11.63 -1.60 -24.70
C LEU A 335 13.06 -1.11 -24.41
N HIS A 336 13.85 -1.91 -23.70
CA HIS A 336 15.22 -1.60 -23.33
C HIS A 336 15.42 -0.26 -22.60
N PRO A 337 14.56 0.14 -21.63
CA PRO A 337 14.77 1.39 -20.91
C PRO A 337 16.11 1.38 -20.14
N SER A 338 16.72 2.54 -20.00
CA SER A 338 17.93 2.68 -19.19
C SER A 338 17.64 2.49 -17.70
N ARG A 339 16.43 2.87 -17.26
CA ARG A 339 15.97 2.80 -15.87
C ARG A 339 14.52 2.33 -15.79
N ILE A 340 14.23 1.53 -14.75
CA ILE A 340 12.89 1.13 -14.37
C ILE A 340 12.69 1.48 -12.90
N VAL A 341 11.63 2.22 -12.60
CA VAL A 341 11.19 2.52 -11.22
C VAL A 341 9.91 1.73 -10.96
N TYR A 342 9.94 0.86 -9.96
CA TYR A 342 8.79 0.01 -9.62
C TYR A 342 8.26 0.41 -8.25
N VAL A 343 7.07 0.98 -8.19
CA VAL A 343 6.30 1.27 -6.97
C VAL A 343 5.42 0.07 -6.66
N SER A 344 5.36 -0.38 -5.41
CA SER A 344 4.54 -1.55 -5.05
C SER A 344 4.03 -1.49 -3.63
N CYS A 345 2.77 -1.83 -3.45
CA CYS A 345 2.14 -2.00 -2.14
C CYS A 345 2.18 -3.45 -1.60
N ASP A 346 2.88 -4.37 -2.28
CA ASP A 346 3.11 -5.76 -1.83
C ASP A 346 4.55 -6.19 -2.07
N PRO A 347 5.36 -6.40 -1.01
CA PRO A 347 6.75 -6.78 -1.16
C PRO A 347 6.97 -8.17 -1.78
N SER A 348 5.97 -9.05 -1.73
CA SER A 348 6.08 -10.42 -2.28
C SER A 348 6.00 -10.40 -3.80
N THR A 349 5.06 -9.64 -4.36
CA THR A 349 4.92 -9.45 -5.81
C THR A 349 6.06 -8.61 -6.35
N LEU A 350 6.47 -7.55 -5.63
CA LEU A 350 7.65 -6.76 -5.99
C LEU A 350 8.90 -7.64 -6.10
N ALA A 351 9.18 -8.49 -5.10
CA ALA A 351 10.34 -9.37 -5.13
C ALA A 351 10.29 -10.40 -6.28
N ARG A 352 9.10 -10.93 -6.60
CA ARG A 352 8.88 -11.84 -7.74
C ARG A 352 9.18 -11.13 -9.07
N ASP A 353 8.62 -9.96 -9.27
CA ASP A 353 8.75 -9.21 -10.52
C ASP A 353 10.17 -8.66 -10.69
N SER A 354 10.81 -8.24 -9.57
CA SER A 354 12.22 -7.87 -9.54
C SER A 354 13.13 -8.97 -10.05
N ARG A 355 12.84 -10.23 -9.73
CA ARG A 355 13.63 -11.35 -10.24
C ARG A 355 13.52 -11.47 -11.77
N LEU A 356 12.33 -11.27 -12.33
CA LEU A 356 12.13 -11.29 -13.78
C LEU A 356 12.90 -10.16 -14.48
N LEU A 357 12.88 -8.94 -13.91
CA LEU A 357 13.64 -7.81 -14.45
C LEU A 357 15.16 -8.07 -14.42
N VAL A 358 15.67 -8.64 -13.32
CA VAL A 358 17.10 -8.97 -13.21
C VAL A 358 17.49 -10.10 -14.18
N ASP A 359 16.66 -11.13 -14.32
CA ASP A 359 16.86 -12.17 -15.32
C ASP A 359 16.81 -11.62 -16.76
N GLY A 360 16.11 -10.50 -16.96
CA GLY A 360 16.00 -9.76 -18.22
C GLY A 360 17.13 -8.75 -18.48
N GLY A 361 18.20 -8.73 -17.68
CA GLY A 361 19.40 -7.91 -17.93
C GLY A 361 19.39 -6.55 -17.23
N TYR A 362 18.72 -6.44 -16.09
CA TYR A 362 18.74 -5.25 -15.23
C TYR A 362 19.42 -5.55 -13.90
N ASP A 363 20.11 -4.58 -13.35
CA ASP A 363 20.61 -4.64 -11.98
C ASP A 363 19.58 -3.98 -11.02
N LEU A 364 19.29 -4.65 -9.91
CA LEU A 364 18.54 -4.07 -8.80
C LEU A 364 19.47 -3.14 -8.02
N ILE A 365 19.29 -1.84 -8.15
CA ILE A 365 20.16 -0.82 -7.56
C ILE A 365 19.80 -0.58 -6.10
N THR A 366 18.52 -0.35 -5.82
CA THR A 366 18.05 -0.08 -4.46
C THR A 366 16.56 -0.38 -4.32
N VAL A 367 16.13 -0.62 -3.07
CA VAL A 367 14.71 -0.74 -2.68
C VAL A 367 14.49 0.14 -1.48
N ARG A 368 13.62 1.14 -1.59
CA ARG A 368 13.26 2.08 -0.50
C ARG A 368 11.85 1.78 0.00
N PRO A 369 11.68 1.21 1.20
CA PRO A 369 10.36 1.12 1.84
C PRO A 369 9.88 2.51 2.26
N VAL A 370 8.58 2.79 2.03
CA VAL A 370 7.92 4.06 2.38
C VAL A 370 6.69 3.73 3.22
N ASP A 371 6.62 4.20 4.47
CA ASP A 371 5.52 3.84 5.35
C ASP A 371 4.26 4.67 5.10
N MET A 372 3.63 4.44 3.95
CA MET A 372 2.36 5.04 3.55
C MET A 372 1.19 4.62 4.44
N PHE A 373 1.36 3.57 5.25
CA PHE A 373 0.31 2.91 6.02
C PHE A 373 0.71 2.62 7.48
N PRO A 374 1.10 3.64 8.28
CA PRO A 374 1.35 3.46 9.70
C PRO A 374 0.26 2.65 10.41
N GLN A 375 0.61 1.91 11.46
CA GLN A 375 -0.30 1.08 12.28
C GLN A 375 -0.90 -0.13 11.57
N THR A 376 -0.64 -0.31 10.26
CA THR A 376 -1.19 -1.41 9.46
C THR A 376 -0.08 -2.33 8.94
N LYS A 377 -0.46 -3.51 8.48
CA LYS A 377 0.45 -4.49 7.87
C LYS A 377 0.88 -4.16 6.44
N HIS A 378 0.29 -3.13 5.83
CA HIS A 378 0.60 -2.73 4.45
C HIS A 378 1.96 -2.05 4.38
N ILE A 379 2.66 -2.33 3.30
CA ILE A 379 4.00 -1.81 3.02
C ILE A 379 3.96 -1.22 1.62
N GLU A 380 4.52 -0.03 1.47
CA GLU A 380 4.84 0.55 0.17
C GLU A 380 6.35 0.49 0.00
N ALA A 381 6.82 0.19 -1.20
CA ALA A 381 8.24 0.20 -1.51
C ALA A 381 8.47 0.63 -2.95
N VAL A 382 9.55 1.38 -3.18
CA VAL A 382 9.99 1.80 -4.50
C VAL A 382 11.32 1.12 -4.81
N ALA A 383 11.42 0.42 -5.93
CA ALA A 383 12.64 -0.22 -6.39
C ALA A 383 13.16 0.46 -7.66
N LEU A 384 14.48 0.63 -7.73
CA LEU A 384 15.18 1.15 -8.91
C LEU A 384 15.97 0.04 -9.57
N PHE A 385 15.79 -0.08 -10.89
CA PHE A 385 16.58 -0.96 -11.74
C PHE A 385 17.30 -0.14 -12.82
N GLN A 386 18.52 -0.54 -13.13
CA GLN A 386 19.30 0.01 -14.21
C GLN A 386 19.72 -1.09 -15.18
N LYS A 387 19.72 -0.76 -16.46
CA LYS A 387 20.16 -1.68 -17.51
C LYS A 387 21.65 -1.97 -17.36
N GLN A 388 22.04 -3.25 -17.45
CA GLN A 388 23.43 -3.71 -17.46
C GLN A 388 24.20 -3.19 -18.67
#